data_ea0c65aa466fc71a54011621c9006651
#
_entry.id   ea0c65aa466fc71a54011621c9006651
#
_cell.length_a   1.000
_cell.length_b   1.000
_cell.length_c   1.000
_cell.angle_alpha   90.00
_cell.angle_beta   90.00
_cell.angle_gamma   90.00
#
_symmetry.space_group_name_H-M   'P 1'
#
loop_
_entity.id
_entity.type
_entity.pdbx_description
1 polymer ?
#
loop_
_entity_poly.entity_id
_entity_poly.type
_entity_poly.pdbx_seq_one_letter_code
_entity_poly.pdbx_strand_id
1 'polypeptide(L)'
;MVGKTALNKEMKHLNGAYFRTIPRSKDMFRTQIEIFTPRSFGRIPRHPEDGYMAEDVTESIIHQISEEKLIKRVQISDYIPNTVLEKLNRLFILRPDISFRVYGGADKKFGYGDDFNGWNLDFLRFVPDVQNIVIGDFEYKNTGLSILSSLSNLKSLTLDIYDLRDFSFVNTLPSQLEHLHIDADLKSGKPVFDCQWLLRLKNLQSLFLGKLDKNLEAIVGLSQLRKLELRAVKNKDLSFLKQMLIKDLSILWCDSSKIDLTVLSDFRTLRQLKLFRISKLDDISFVSTLTGLEKLELIWLANITKIPNLANLNNLAEVCIDTLNKLVDITSLVNAPKLRKVKMLSVKSMTKESVYAVLDNLNVEELLCFGGKAEISDIHINRKNKE
;
A
#
# COMPACT_ATOMS: atom_id res chain seq x y z
N MET A 1 -30.98 0.83 -18.05
CA MET A 1 -30.00 1.94 -18.09
C MET A 1 -29.78 2.56 -16.69
N VAL A 2 -29.59 1.76 -15.65
CA VAL A 2 -29.42 2.24 -14.25
C VAL A 2 -28.05 1.88 -13.65
N GLY A 3 -27.22 1.12 -14.40
CA GLY A 3 -25.98 0.55 -13.83
C GLY A 3 -24.70 1.40 -13.93
N LYS A 4 -24.60 2.38 -14.82
CA LYS A 4 -23.34 3.10 -15.09
C LYS A 4 -23.07 4.30 -14.18
N THR A 5 -24.09 4.90 -13.61
CA THR A 5 -23.95 6.11 -12.76
C THR A 5 -23.59 5.77 -11.30
N ALA A 6 -24.00 4.62 -10.80
CA ALA A 6 -23.67 4.16 -9.45
C ALA A 6 -22.21 3.73 -9.37
N LEU A 7 -21.72 2.97 -10.35
CA LEU A 7 -20.33 2.48 -10.39
C LEU A 7 -19.29 3.62 -10.46
N ASN A 8 -19.61 4.70 -11.20
CA ASN A 8 -18.71 5.86 -11.29
C ASN A 8 -18.69 6.74 -10.02
N LYS A 9 -19.74 6.71 -9.20
CA LYS A 9 -19.74 7.38 -7.89
C LYS A 9 -18.92 6.62 -6.85
N GLU A 10 -18.99 5.29 -6.85
CA GLU A 10 -18.18 4.44 -5.95
C GLU A 10 -16.68 4.48 -6.28
N MET A 11 -16.30 4.65 -7.54
CA MET A 11 -14.88 4.71 -7.93
C MET A 11 -14.18 6.04 -7.57
N LYS A 12 -14.90 7.12 -7.29
CA LYS A 12 -14.30 8.40 -6.85
C LYS A 12 -13.84 8.38 -5.40
N HIS A 13 -14.30 7.43 -4.58
CA HIS A 13 -13.91 7.29 -3.17
C HIS A 13 -12.79 6.26 -2.92
N LEU A 14 -12.19 5.68 -3.97
CA LEU A 14 -11.16 4.66 -3.88
C LEU A 14 -9.72 5.21 -3.86
N ASN A 15 -9.52 6.43 -3.37
CA ASN A 15 -8.19 6.91 -3.01
C ASN A 15 -7.86 6.46 -1.59
N GLY A 16 -7.35 5.24 -1.44
CA GLY A 16 -6.62 4.84 -0.25
C GLY A 16 -7.14 3.68 0.59
N ALA A 17 -8.32 3.15 0.39
CA ALA A 17 -8.75 1.97 1.14
C ALA A 17 -9.60 1.04 0.28
N TYR A 18 -8.98 -0.02 -0.24
CA TYR A 18 -9.72 -1.16 -0.76
C TYR A 18 -10.32 -1.93 0.42
N PHE A 19 -11.49 -1.50 0.87
CA PHE A 19 -12.39 -2.35 1.65
C PHE A 19 -13.78 -2.27 1.03
N ARG A 20 -13.99 -3.03 -0.05
CA ARG A 20 -15.33 -3.46 -0.38
C ARG A 20 -15.83 -4.34 0.75
N THR A 21 -17.01 -4.04 1.28
CA THR A 21 -17.89 -5.05 1.84
C THR A 21 -18.26 -6.03 0.74
N ILE A 22 -17.41 -6.99 0.47
CA ILE A 22 -17.81 -8.22 -0.23
C ILE A 22 -18.83 -8.87 0.70
N PRO A 23 -20.01 -9.36 0.21
CA PRO A 23 -20.91 -10.15 1.03
C PRO A 23 -20.06 -11.28 1.64
N ARG A 24 -19.85 -11.23 2.96
CA ARG A 24 -19.05 -12.24 3.65
C ARG A 24 -19.81 -13.54 3.61
N SER A 25 -19.27 -14.56 2.92
CA SER A 25 -19.60 -15.93 3.29
C SER A 25 -19.16 -16.11 4.74
N LYS A 26 -19.87 -16.93 5.52
CA LYS A 26 -19.54 -17.23 6.93
C LYS A 26 -18.10 -17.72 7.15
N ASP A 27 -17.37 -17.99 6.08
CA ASP A 27 -15.99 -18.53 6.04
C ASP A 27 -14.93 -17.49 5.71
N MET A 28 -15.26 -16.19 5.61
CA MET A 28 -14.26 -15.14 5.39
C MET A 28 -13.59 -14.82 6.71
N PHE A 29 -12.32 -15.19 6.82
CA PHE A 29 -11.48 -15.03 8.00
C PHE A 29 -11.45 -13.57 8.48
N ARG A 30 -11.87 -13.36 9.72
CA ARG A 30 -11.83 -12.08 10.40
C ARG A 30 -10.37 -11.70 10.69
N THR A 31 -9.82 -10.72 9.96
CA THR A 31 -8.44 -10.28 10.14
C THR A 31 -8.32 -8.97 10.91
N GLN A 32 -9.44 -8.29 11.14
CA GLN A 32 -9.52 -7.03 11.86
C GLN A 32 -10.72 -7.05 12.81
N ILE A 33 -10.54 -6.44 13.96
CA ILE A 33 -11.62 -6.12 14.91
C ILE A 33 -11.64 -4.62 15.15
N GLU A 34 -12.79 -4.09 15.51
CA GLU A 34 -12.97 -2.70 15.91
C GLU A 34 -13.49 -2.62 17.34
N ILE A 35 -12.97 -1.65 18.10
CA ILE A 35 -13.50 -1.30 19.41
C ILE A 35 -14.42 -0.10 19.21
N PHE A 36 -15.70 -0.33 19.44
CA PHE A 36 -16.75 0.65 19.19
C PHE A 36 -17.06 1.49 20.43
N THR A 37 -17.44 2.74 20.18
CA THR A 37 -18.25 3.54 21.13
C THR A 37 -19.70 3.59 20.63
N PRO A 38 -20.70 3.96 21.44
CA PRO A 38 -22.06 4.18 20.95
C PRO A 38 -22.10 5.15 19.78
N ARG A 39 -21.22 6.15 19.78
CA ARG A 39 -21.08 7.13 18.72
C ARG A 39 -20.50 6.53 17.44
N SER A 40 -19.44 5.73 17.50
CA SER A 40 -18.84 5.12 16.31
C SER A 40 -19.67 3.96 15.75
N PHE A 41 -20.36 3.22 16.59
CA PHE A 41 -21.21 2.09 16.18
C PHE A 41 -22.39 2.53 15.31
N GLY A 42 -23.01 3.67 15.64
CA GLY A 42 -24.18 4.19 14.91
C GLY A 42 -23.89 4.80 13.54
N ARG A 43 -22.63 5.02 13.18
CA ARG A 43 -22.24 5.80 11.99
C ARG A 43 -22.23 5.01 10.68
N ILE A 44 -21.93 3.74 10.72
CA ILE A 44 -21.86 2.85 9.56
C ILE A 44 -22.58 1.56 9.93
N PRO A 45 -23.37 0.94 9.02
CA PRO A 45 -23.91 -0.37 9.27
C PRO A 45 -22.79 -1.33 9.66
N ARG A 46 -22.77 -1.75 10.93
CA ARG A 46 -21.78 -2.65 11.52
C ARG A 46 -22.45 -3.94 11.89
N HIS A 47 -21.72 -5.02 11.75
CA HIS A 47 -22.16 -6.30 12.33
C HIS A 47 -21.56 -6.44 13.72
N PRO A 48 -22.33 -6.93 14.72
CA PRO A 48 -21.81 -7.17 16.07
C PRO A 48 -20.53 -8.02 16.08
N GLU A 49 -20.39 -8.90 15.10
CA GLU A 49 -19.21 -9.75 14.90
C GLU A 49 -17.95 -8.99 14.40
N ASP A 50 -18.08 -7.70 13.99
CA ASP A 50 -16.95 -6.92 13.51
C ASP A 50 -16.06 -6.38 14.65
N GLY A 51 -16.53 -6.43 15.91
CA GLY A 51 -15.78 -5.90 17.03
C GLY A 51 -16.47 -6.04 18.38
N TYR A 52 -16.08 -5.18 19.31
CA TYR A 52 -16.60 -5.14 20.66
C TYR A 52 -16.96 -3.71 21.04
N MET A 53 -18.01 -3.51 21.82
CA MET A 53 -18.25 -2.23 22.47
C MET A 53 -17.14 -1.98 23.49
N ALA A 54 -16.67 -0.72 23.61
CA ALA A 54 -15.57 -0.39 24.51
C ALA A 54 -15.89 -0.76 25.98
N GLU A 55 -17.14 -0.61 26.40
CA GLU A 55 -17.62 -0.97 27.72
C GLU A 55 -17.58 -2.48 28.00
N ASP A 56 -17.68 -3.31 26.97
CA ASP A 56 -17.66 -4.77 27.06
C ASP A 56 -16.25 -5.36 27.04
N VAL A 57 -15.21 -4.57 26.73
CA VAL A 57 -13.83 -5.07 26.66
C VAL A 57 -13.31 -5.43 28.05
N THR A 58 -13.23 -6.72 28.32
CA THR A 58 -12.69 -7.33 29.53
C THR A 58 -11.35 -8.00 29.28
N GLU A 59 -10.65 -8.41 30.34
CA GLU A 59 -9.42 -9.21 30.23
C GLU A 59 -9.68 -10.55 29.49
N SER A 60 -10.85 -11.14 29.69
CA SER A 60 -11.23 -12.37 28.98
C SER A 60 -11.33 -12.15 27.48
N ILE A 61 -11.89 -11.01 27.04
CA ILE A 61 -11.95 -10.64 25.62
C ILE A 61 -10.56 -10.38 25.06
N ILE A 62 -9.68 -9.70 25.81
CA ILE A 62 -8.28 -9.51 25.42
C ILE A 62 -7.57 -10.85 25.20
N HIS A 63 -7.78 -11.79 26.13
CA HIS A 63 -7.22 -13.14 26.00
C HIS A 63 -7.80 -13.86 24.77
N GLN A 64 -9.11 -13.84 24.57
CA GLN A 64 -9.76 -14.41 23.40
C GLN A 64 -9.17 -13.85 22.10
N ILE A 65 -9.02 -12.51 21.98
CA ILE A 65 -8.43 -11.87 20.80
C ILE A 65 -6.96 -12.34 20.61
N SER A 66 -6.23 -12.54 21.71
CA SER A 66 -4.83 -12.96 21.63
C SER A 66 -4.66 -14.36 21.06
N GLU A 67 -5.64 -15.24 21.25
CA GLU A 67 -5.67 -16.62 20.71
C GLU A 67 -6.07 -16.67 19.22
N GLU A 68 -6.78 -15.65 18.72
CA GLU A 68 -7.23 -15.60 17.33
C GLU A 68 -6.10 -15.19 16.37
N LYS A 69 -5.30 -16.16 15.89
CA LYS A 69 -4.11 -15.95 15.04
C LYS A 69 -4.37 -15.16 13.76
N LEU A 70 -5.60 -15.19 13.26
CA LEU A 70 -5.99 -14.50 12.03
C LEU A 70 -6.16 -12.99 12.24
N ILE A 71 -6.43 -12.54 13.44
CA ILE A 71 -6.51 -11.10 13.73
C ILE A 71 -5.11 -10.48 13.63
N LYS A 72 -5.01 -9.47 12.78
CA LYS A 72 -3.79 -8.70 12.51
C LYS A 72 -3.95 -7.22 12.82
N ARG A 73 -5.16 -6.79 13.18
CA ARG A 73 -5.44 -5.39 13.42
C ARG A 73 -6.54 -5.18 14.44
N VAL A 74 -6.32 -4.25 15.35
CA VAL A 74 -7.34 -3.66 16.20
C VAL A 74 -7.52 -2.21 15.75
N GLN A 75 -8.76 -1.79 15.52
CA GLN A 75 -9.10 -0.44 15.07
C GLN A 75 -9.94 0.29 16.09
N ILE A 76 -9.72 1.58 16.22
CA ILE A 76 -10.66 2.53 16.82
C ILE A 76 -11.00 3.60 15.81
N SER A 77 -12.23 4.08 15.83
CA SER A 77 -12.71 5.21 15.01
C SER A 77 -13.33 6.33 15.85
N ASP A 78 -13.19 6.24 17.15
CA ASP A 78 -13.55 7.26 18.13
C ASP A 78 -12.69 7.11 19.39
N TYR A 79 -12.64 8.14 20.24
CA TYR A 79 -11.97 8.04 21.53
C TYR A 79 -12.65 6.99 22.42
N ILE A 80 -11.87 6.06 22.92
CA ILE A 80 -12.30 5.04 23.87
C ILE A 80 -11.71 5.33 25.26
N PRO A 81 -12.30 4.80 26.35
CA PRO A 81 -11.77 5.02 27.69
C PRO A 81 -10.31 4.57 27.84
N ASN A 82 -9.53 5.32 28.62
CA ASN A 82 -8.11 5.01 28.87
C ASN A 82 -7.94 3.60 29.48
N THR A 83 -8.86 3.16 30.34
CA THR A 83 -8.86 1.82 30.93
C THR A 83 -8.99 0.72 29.88
N VAL A 84 -9.66 1.00 28.74
CA VAL A 84 -9.76 0.06 27.63
C VAL A 84 -8.44 0.08 26.82
N LEU A 85 -7.83 1.25 26.64
CA LEU A 85 -6.51 1.35 26.00
C LEU A 85 -5.45 0.59 26.80
N GLU A 86 -5.45 0.67 28.14
CA GLU A 86 -4.54 -0.10 28.99
C GLU A 86 -4.73 -1.63 28.84
N LYS A 87 -5.97 -2.08 28.69
CA LYS A 87 -6.25 -3.49 28.37
C LYS A 87 -5.73 -3.86 26.97
N LEU A 88 -5.94 -2.98 25.97
CA LEU A 88 -5.36 -3.19 24.63
C LEU A 88 -3.84 -3.21 24.66
N ASN A 89 -3.20 -2.45 25.53
CA ASN A 89 -1.75 -2.52 25.70
C ASN A 89 -1.28 -3.94 26.08
N ARG A 90 -2.02 -4.63 26.96
CA ARG A 90 -1.73 -6.03 27.28
C ARG A 90 -1.85 -6.94 26.06
N LEU A 91 -2.85 -6.69 25.18
CA LEU A 91 -2.94 -7.41 23.92
C LEU A 91 -1.69 -7.19 23.07
N PHE A 92 -1.18 -5.97 22.96
CA PHE A 92 0.02 -5.66 22.17
C PHE A 92 1.30 -6.29 22.74
N ILE A 93 1.37 -6.50 24.06
CA ILE A 93 2.44 -7.29 24.69
C ILE A 93 2.32 -8.77 24.28
N LEU A 94 1.13 -9.36 24.34
CA LEU A 94 0.87 -10.76 23.99
C LEU A 94 1.00 -11.02 22.47
N ARG A 95 0.60 -10.05 21.66
CA ARG A 95 0.55 -10.14 20.20
C ARG A 95 1.17 -8.88 19.56
N PRO A 96 2.51 -8.78 19.59
CA PRO A 96 3.23 -7.63 19.02
C PRO A 96 3.07 -7.53 17.49
N ASP A 97 2.57 -8.57 16.84
CA ASP A 97 2.24 -8.57 15.40
C ASP A 97 0.92 -7.86 15.07
N ILE A 98 0.07 -7.59 16.05
CA ILE A 98 -1.17 -6.86 15.84
C ILE A 98 -0.89 -5.36 15.65
N SER A 99 -1.43 -4.79 14.58
CA SER A 99 -1.37 -3.34 14.37
C SER A 99 -2.54 -2.62 15.07
N PHE A 100 -2.24 -1.53 15.73
CA PHE A 100 -3.24 -0.60 16.26
C PHE A 100 -3.56 0.45 15.20
N ARG A 101 -4.80 0.48 14.74
CA ARG A 101 -5.26 1.45 13.76
C ARG A 101 -6.14 2.50 14.41
N VAL A 102 -5.71 3.74 14.31
CA VAL A 102 -6.51 4.93 14.62
C VAL A 102 -7.07 5.44 13.30
N TYR A 103 -8.38 5.35 13.14
CA TYR A 103 -9.05 5.74 11.91
C TYR A 103 -10.02 6.87 12.19
N GLY A 104 -9.77 8.00 11.59
CA GLY A 104 -10.62 9.17 11.71
C GLY A 104 -11.05 9.69 10.36
N GLY A 105 -12.06 10.42 10.38
CA GLY A 105 -12.43 11.13 9.25
C GLY A 105 -13.49 10.64 8.53
N ALA A 106 -14.18 11.13 8.48
CA ALA A 106 -14.94 11.02 7.53
C ALA A 106 -15.54 12.11 6.94
N ASP A 107 -15.80 12.03 5.89
CA ASP A 107 -16.70 12.82 5.09
C ASP A 107 -17.92 13.11 5.97
N LYS A 108 -18.17 14.38 6.28
CA LYS A 108 -19.40 14.87 6.91
C LYS A 108 -20.66 14.27 6.27
N LYS A 109 -20.52 13.80 5.03
CA LYS A 109 -21.50 13.09 4.23
C LYS A 109 -21.87 11.69 4.77
N PHE A 110 -21.04 11.08 5.60
CA PHE A 110 -21.28 9.77 6.22
C PHE A 110 -21.61 9.85 7.71
N GLY A 111 -22.01 11.04 8.21
CA GLY A 111 -22.57 11.18 9.55
C GLY A 111 -21.56 11.25 10.68
N TYR A 112 -20.29 11.48 10.39
CA TYR A 112 -19.35 11.95 11.41
C TYR A 112 -19.79 13.35 11.80
N GLY A 113 -20.30 13.48 13.00
CA GLY A 113 -20.87 14.74 13.46
C GLY A 113 -19.85 15.88 13.43
N ASP A 114 -20.34 17.09 13.39
CA ASP A 114 -19.56 18.35 13.34
C ASP A 114 -18.54 18.49 14.47
N ASP A 115 -18.56 17.60 15.46
CA ASP A 115 -17.78 17.67 16.71
C ASP A 115 -16.44 16.93 16.67
N PHE A 116 -16.15 16.12 15.63
CA PHE A 116 -14.84 15.48 15.52
C PHE A 116 -13.88 16.40 14.77
N ASN A 117 -12.93 16.96 15.49
CA ASN A 117 -11.93 17.92 14.98
C ASN A 117 -10.54 17.30 14.72
N GLY A 118 -10.47 16.00 14.38
CA GLY A 118 -9.20 15.27 14.27
C GLY A 118 -8.76 14.66 15.61
N TRP A 119 -7.68 13.89 15.56
CA TRP A 119 -7.17 13.20 16.72
C TRP A 119 -6.15 14.02 17.51
N ASN A 120 -6.30 14.09 18.82
CA ASN A 120 -5.15 14.32 19.72
C ASN A 120 -4.57 12.95 20.08
N LEU A 121 -3.36 12.68 19.61
CA LEU A 121 -2.73 11.37 19.74
C LEU A 121 -2.11 11.11 21.12
N ASP A 122 -2.19 12.05 22.08
CA ASP A 122 -1.64 11.88 23.42
C ASP A 122 -2.18 10.66 24.17
N PHE A 123 -3.36 10.13 23.76
CA PHE A 123 -3.89 8.88 24.32
C PHE A 123 -3.00 7.66 24.02
N LEU A 124 -2.12 7.70 23.03
CA LEU A 124 -1.19 6.62 22.74
C LEU A 124 -0.24 6.32 23.91
N ARG A 125 -0.09 7.22 24.87
CA ARG A 125 0.63 6.96 26.13
C ARG A 125 0.08 5.80 26.95
N PHE A 126 -1.20 5.41 26.72
CA PHE A 126 -1.83 4.28 27.39
C PHE A 126 -1.59 2.93 26.66
N VAL A 127 -0.92 2.98 25.52
CA VAL A 127 -0.51 1.79 24.74
C VAL A 127 0.98 1.81 24.40
N PRO A 128 1.88 1.95 25.41
CA PRO A 128 3.32 2.16 25.18
C PRO A 128 4.02 0.96 24.54
N ASP A 129 3.46 -0.24 24.65
CA ASP A 129 4.05 -1.47 24.12
C ASP A 129 3.63 -1.80 22.70
N VAL A 130 2.83 -0.95 22.07
CA VAL A 130 2.42 -1.13 20.67
C VAL A 130 3.62 -1.04 19.74
N GLN A 131 3.77 -2.03 18.86
CA GLN A 131 4.86 -2.06 17.87
C GLN A 131 4.45 -1.58 16.49
N ASN A 132 3.16 -1.66 16.15
CA ASN A 132 2.68 -1.33 14.81
C ASN A 132 1.50 -0.36 14.91
N ILE A 133 1.68 0.86 14.41
CA ILE A 133 0.65 1.90 14.42
C ILE A 133 0.29 2.31 13.01
N VAL A 134 -1.01 2.44 12.76
CA VAL A 134 -1.57 2.99 11.52
C VAL A 134 -2.50 4.14 11.89
N ILE A 135 -2.19 5.35 11.46
CA ILE A 135 -3.05 6.51 11.64
C ILE A 135 -3.55 6.94 10.27
N GLY A 136 -4.84 6.77 10.04
CA GLY A 136 -5.52 7.23 8.83
C GLY A 136 -6.58 8.23 9.21
N ASP A 137 -6.37 9.50 8.86
CA ASP A 137 -7.30 10.56 9.18
C ASP A 137 -7.48 11.52 8.01
N PHE A 138 -8.72 11.69 7.59
CA PHE A 138 -9.11 12.61 6.51
C PHE A 138 -9.42 14.02 7.02
N GLU A 139 -9.44 14.23 8.34
CA GLU A 139 -9.54 15.53 9.01
C GLU A 139 -8.14 15.94 9.49
N TYR A 140 -7.68 17.09 9.06
CA TYR A 140 -6.29 17.55 9.17
C TYR A 140 -5.92 18.27 10.48
N LYS A 141 -6.74 18.19 11.52
CA LYS A 141 -6.48 18.84 12.80
C LYS A 141 -5.89 17.89 13.84
N ASN A 142 -4.98 17.04 13.41
CA ASN A 142 -4.32 16.12 14.32
C ASN A 142 -3.26 16.85 15.15
N THR A 143 -3.28 16.58 16.43
CA THR A 143 -2.31 17.08 17.42
C THR A 143 -1.65 15.94 18.16
N GLY A 144 -0.61 16.23 18.95
CA GLY A 144 0.04 15.23 19.79
C GLY A 144 0.94 14.25 19.04
N LEU A 145 1.37 14.55 17.80
CA LEU A 145 2.29 13.68 17.05
C LEU A 145 3.64 13.45 17.78
N SER A 146 4.02 14.36 18.69
CA SER A 146 5.23 14.21 19.52
C SER A 146 5.20 12.96 20.40
N ILE A 147 4.03 12.44 20.76
CA ILE A 147 3.89 11.20 21.54
C ILE A 147 4.59 10.02 20.88
N LEU A 148 4.66 10.00 19.52
CA LEU A 148 5.30 8.92 18.77
C LEU A 148 6.78 8.73 19.14
N SER A 149 7.45 9.78 19.62
CA SER A 149 8.84 9.71 20.08
C SER A 149 9.02 8.92 21.37
N SER A 150 7.98 8.82 22.20
CA SER A 150 8.01 8.11 23.48
C SER A 150 7.66 6.61 23.36
N LEU A 151 7.16 6.17 22.19
CA LEU A 151 6.79 4.78 21.96
C LEU A 151 8.03 3.95 21.64
N SER A 152 8.81 3.62 22.67
CA SER A 152 10.12 2.97 22.53
C SER A 152 10.09 1.61 21.85
N ASN A 153 8.94 0.93 21.80
CA ASN A 153 8.75 -0.37 21.15
C ASN A 153 8.28 -0.28 19.70
N LEU A 154 8.06 0.96 19.18
CA LEU A 154 7.49 1.17 17.85
C LEU A 154 8.44 0.70 16.74
N LYS A 155 7.99 -0.24 15.93
CA LYS A 155 8.71 -0.80 14.76
C LYS A 155 8.10 -0.39 13.43
N SER A 156 6.79 -0.18 13.40
CA SER A 156 6.09 0.15 12.16
C SER A 156 5.14 1.33 12.38
N LEU A 157 5.29 2.36 11.56
CA LEU A 157 4.46 3.56 11.59
C LEU A 157 3.93 3.85 10.18
N THR A 158 2.61 3.91 10.06
CA THR A 158 1.92 4.40 8.85
C THR A 158 1.13 5.64 9.22
N LEU A 159 1.38 6.74 8.51
CA LEU A 159 0.64 7.99 8.63
C LEU A 159 0.06 8.38 7.27
N ASP A 160 -1.25 8.34 7.18
CA ASP A 160 -2.06 8.81 6.06
C ASP A 160 -3.03 9.86 6.59
N ILE A 161 -2.49 11.05 6.83
CA ILE A 161 -3.21 12.18 7.44
C ILE A 161 -3.35 13.28 6.40
N TYR A 162 -4.59 13.57 6.01
CA TYR A 162 -4.88 14.61 5.05
C TYR A 162 -4.45 15.99 5.55
N ASP A 163 -3.82 16.77 4.68
CA ASP A 163 -3.28 18.13 4.91
C ASP A 163 -2.29 18.24 6.08
N LEU A 164 -1.68 17.14 6.52
CA LEU A 164 -0.56 17.19 7.46
C LEU A 164 0.64 17.87 6.78
N ARG A 165 1.08 18.99 7.34
CA ARG A 165 2.11 19.86 6.72
C ARG A 165 3.47 19.71 7.35
N ASP A 166 3.50 19.55 8.66
CA ASP A 166 4.75 19.48 9.42
C ASP A 166 5.08 18.04 9.80
N PHE A 167 6.13 17.54 9.16
CA PHE A 167 6.69 16.21 9.42
C PHE A 167 7.95 16.27 10.29
N SER A 168 8.22 17.37 10.99
CA SER A 168 9.43 17.53 11.82
C SER A 168 9.53 16.49 12.96
N PHE A 169 8.39 15.95 13.41
CA PHE A 169 8.35 14.86 14.39
C PHE A 169 9.14 13.61 13.91
N VAL A 170 9.32 13.41 12.61
CA VAL A 170 10.12 12.31 12.04
C VAL A 170 11.56 12.34 12.61
N ASN A 171 12.06 13.53 12.90
CA ASN A 171 13.38 13.70 13.50
C ASN A 171 13.49 13.20 14.95
N THR A 172 12.38 12.86 15.59
CA THR A 172 12.33 12.36 16.97
C THR A 172 11.80 10.93 17.08
N LEU A 173 11.42 10.29 15.96
CA LEU A 173 10.92 8.91 15.98
C LEU A 173 11.94 7.95 16.60
N PRO A 174 11.49 6.86 17.23
CA PRO A 174 12.37 5.83 17.79
C PRO A 174 13.32 5.24 16.74
N SER A 175 14.61 5.10 17.10
CA SER A 175 15.65 4.65 16.15
C SER A 175 15.53 3.19 15.73
N GLN A 176 14.77 2.37 16.48
CA GLN A 176 14.48 0.97 16.16
C GLN A 176 13.38 0.78 15.11
N LEU A 177 12.81 1.89 14.58
CA LEU A 177 11.78 1.82 13.55
C LEU A 177 12.30 1.05 12.32
N GLU A 178 11.53 0.05 11.89
CA GLU A 178 11.84 -0.83 10.76
C GLU A 178 11.02 -0.46 9.51
N HIS A 179 9.80 0.06 9.71
CA HIS A 179 8.87 0.39 8.63
C HIS A 179 8.29 1.78 8.83
N LEU A 180 8.44 2.64 7.84
CA LEU A 180 7.86 3.98 7.84
C LEU A 180 7.09 4.25 6.55
N HIS A 181 5.82 4.61 6.70
CA HIS A 181 4.98 5.07 5.61
C HIS A 181 4.44 6.46 5.95
N ILE A 182 4.85 7.47 5.19
CA ILE A 182 4.39 8.85 5.34
C ILE A 182 4.01 9.43 3.99
N ASP A 183 2.83 10.05 3.95
CA ASP A 183 2.27 10.66 2.76
C ASP A 183 1.82 12.09 3.03
N ALA A 184 2.31 13.04 2.23
CA ALA A 184 1.90 14.43 2.28
C ALA A 184 0.76 14.71 1.30
N ASP A 185 -0.44 14.27 1.62
CA ASP A 185 -1.62 14.60 0.82
C ASP A 185 -2.17 15.97 1.20
N LEU A 186 -1.53 17.03 0.68
CA LEU A 186 -1.83 18.41 1.01
C LEU A 186 -2.90 19.00 0.10
N LYS A 187 -3.81 19.80 0.69
CA LYS A 187 -4.74 20.64 -0.05
C LYS A 187 -4.00 21.69 -0.88
N SER A 188 -2.93 22.28 -0.33
CA SER A 188 -2.11 23.30 -0.99
C SER A 188 -0.77 23.48 -0.29
N GLY A 189 0.22 24.08 -0.95
CA GLY A 189 1.52 24.41 -0.37
C GLY A 189 2.52 23.26 -0.45
N LYS A 190 3.54 23.33 0.41
CA LYS A 190 4.62 22.34 0.49
C LYS A 190 4.72 21.77 1.90
N PRO A 191 5.06 20.49 2.06
CA PRO A 191 5.31 19.92 3.37
C PRO A 191 6.64 20.44 3.96
N VAL A 192 6.70 20.53 5.27
CA VAL A 192 7.94 20.70 6.03
C VAL A 192 8.51 19.32 6.29
N PHE A 193 9.47 18.91 5.47
CA PHE A 193 10.10 17.59 5.54
C PHE A 193 11.50 17.66 4.91
N ASP A 194 12.41 16.84 5.41
CA ASP A 194 13.73 16.64 4.83
C ASP A 194 14.15 15.18 4.99
N CYS A 195 14.52 14.51 3.89
CA CYS A 195 14.96 13.11 3.92
C CYS A 195 16.22 12.90 4.79
N GLN A 196 17.00 13.92 5.07
CA GLN A 196 18.13 13.83 6.00
C GLN A 196 17.71 13.45 7.42
N TRP A 197 16.48 13.78 7.82
CA TRP A 197 15.95 13.39 9.14
C TRP A 197 15.81 11.87 9.30
N LEU A 198 15.64 11.15 8.17
CA LEU A 198 15.54 9.70 8.17
C LEU A 198 16.85 8.99 8.52
N LEU A 199 18.02 9.66 8.38
CA LEU A 199 19.32 9.03 8.55
C LEU A 199 19.58 8.48 9.94
N ARG A 200 18.84 8.92 10.94
CA ARG A 200 18.89 8.37 12.31
C ARG A 200 18.18 7.02 12.45
N LEU A 201 17.28 6.69 11.53
CA LEU A 201 16.50 5.44 11.55
C LEU A 201 17.29 4.30 10.88
N LYS A 202 18.40 3.89 11.51
CA LYS A 202 19.36 2.95 10.92
C LYS A 202 18.80 1.54 10.68
N ASN A 203 17.71 1.18 11.36
CA ASN A 203 17.05 -0.13 11.22
C ASN A 203 15.95 -0.13 10.16
N LEU A 204 15.75 0.98 9.45
CA LEU A 204 14.66 1.11 8.50
C LEU A 204 14.86 0.16 7.31
N GLN A 205 13.92 -0.75 7.13
CA GLN A 205 13.91 -1.79 6.08
C GLN A 205 12.91 -1.47 4.97
N SER A 206 11.82 -0.76 5.31
CA SER A 206 10.78 -0.36 4.36
C SER A 206 10.42 1.11 4.54
N LEU A 207 10.40 1.83 3.42
CA LEU A 207 10.10 3.26 3.39
C LEU A 207 9.09 3.56 2.27
N PHE A 208 7.99 4.21 2.63
CA PHE A 208 7.08 4.85 1.68
C PHE A 208 7.14 6.38 1.87
N LEU A 209 7.39 7.10 0.79
CA LEU A 209 7.37 8.56 0.76
C LEU A 209 6.38 9.06 -0.29
N GLY A 210 5.31 9.74 0.13
CA GLY A 210 4.36 10.40 -0.76
C GLY A 210 4.56 11.90 -0.79
N LYS A 211 4.96 12.47 -1.95
CA LYS A 211 5.22 13.90 -2.16
C LYS A 211 6.28 14.51 -1.22
N LEU A 212 7.16 13.68 -0.65
CA LEU A 212 8.19 14.03 0.33
C LEU A 212 9.56 13.72 -0.26
N ASP A 213 10.10 14.61 -1.10
CA ASP A 213 11.30 14.35 -1.92
C ASP A 213 12.42 15.37 -1.73
N LYS A 214 12.36 16.24 -0.72
CA LYS A 214 13.47 17.16 -0.41
C LYS A 214 14.68 16.37 0.09
N ASN A 215 15.83 16.53 -0.56
CA ASN A 215 17.08 15.81 -0.29
C ASN A 215 16.89 14.27 -0.34
N LEU A 216 16.12 13.78 -1.34
CA LEU A 216 15.75 12.36 -1.44
C LEU A 216 16.99 11.45 -1.53
N GLU A 217 18.06 11.88 -2.16
CA GLU A 217 19.34 11.17 -2.29
C GLU A 217 20.00 10.83 -0.95
N ALA A 218 19.65 11.55 0.14
CA ALA A 218 20.16 11.26 1.47
C ALA A 218 19.81 9.85 1.97
N ILE A 219 18.71 9.25 1.45
CA ILE A 219 18.29 7.90 1.87
C ILE A 219 19.33 6.81 1.54
N VAL A 220 20.34 7.10 0.71
CA VAL A 220 21.50 6.20 0.48
C VAL A 220 22.15 5.79 1.82
N GLY A 221 22.12 6.67 2.82
CA GLY A 221 22.65 6.37 4.16
C GLY A 221 21.82 5.35 4.97
N LEU A 222 20.69 4.86 4.44
CA LEU A 222 19.85 3.84 5.07
C LEU A 222 20.28 2.43 4.61
N SER A 223 21.34 1.91 5.17
CA SER A 223 21.98 0.66 4.73
C SER A 223 21.10 -0.60 4.85
N GLN A 224 20.09 -0.58 5.73
CA GLN A 224 19.15 -1.70 5.91
C GLN A 224 17.93 -1.61 5.00
N LEU A 225 17.74 -0.52 4.24
CA LEU A 225 16.56 -0.35 3.38
C LEU A 225 16.56 -1.36 2.23
N ARG A 226 15.46 -2.08 2.10
CA ARG A 226 15.25 -3.12 1.07
C ARG A 226 14.00 -2.85 0.23
N LYS A 227 13.00 -2.20 0.82
CA LYS A 227 11.76 -1.84 0.13
C LYS A 227 11.60 -0.32 0.12
N LEU A 228 11.41 0.24 -1.07
CA LEU A 228 11.19 1.67 -1.29
C LEU A 228 9.99 1.91 -2.17
N GLU A 229 9.07 2.72 -1.70
CA GLU A 229 7.91 3.17 -2.47
C GLU A 229 7.91 4.69 -2.55
N LEU A 230 7.94 5.24 -3.75
CA LEU A 230 7.98 6.67 -4.03
C LEU A 230 6.70 7.10 -4.75
N ARG A 231 5.88 7.93 -4.13
CA ARG A 231 4.64 8.45 -4.71
C ARG A 231 4.73 9.93 -5.03
N ALA A 232 4.45 10.28 -6.28
CA ALA A 232 4.37 11.66 -6.75
C ALA A 232 5.63 12.51 -6.45
N VAL A 233 6.79 11.86 -6.47
CA VAL A 233 8.10 12.54 -6.34
C VAL A 233 8.46 13.26 -7.63
N LYS A 234 9.26 14.31 -7.52
CA LYS A 234 9.67 15.20 -8.63
C LYS A 234 11.19 15.24 -8.80
N ASN A 235 11.92 14.39 -8.10
CA ASN A 235 13.37 14.32 -8.24
C ASN A 235 13.70 13.71 -9.61
N LYS A 236 14.41 14.47 -10.44
CA LYS A 236 14.75 14.04 -11.81
C LYS A 236 15.73 12.89 -11.85
N ASP A 237 16.67 12.88 -10.92
CA ASP A 237 17.74 11.88 -10.88
C ASP A 237 17.48 10.89 -9.74
N LEU A 238 17.18 9.66 -10.11
CA LEU A 238 17.07 8.52 -9.20
C LEU A 238 18.29 7.58 -9.28
N SER A 239 19.40 8.00 -9.91
CA SER A 239 20.59 7.17 -10.09
C SER A 239 21.24 6.74 -8.78
N PHE A 240 21.05 7.53 -7.71
CA PHE A 240 21.51 7.19 -6.36
C PHE A 240 20.96 5.86 -5.85
N LEU A 241 19.79 5.41 -6.36
CA LEU A 241 19.19 4.11 -5.97
C LEU A 241 20.11 2.93 -6.27
N LYS A 242 20.97 3.01 -7.30
CA LYS A 242 21.94 1.95 -7.64
C LYS A 242 23.01 1.73 -6.57
N GLN A 243 23.21 2.69 -5.67
CA GLN A 243 24.13 2.58 -4.54
C GLN A 243 23.50 1.84 -3.35
N MET A 244 22.20 1.53 -3.45
CA MET A 244 21.42 0.92 -2.37
C MET A 244 21.16 -0.56 -2.66
N LEU A 245 20.86 -1.31 -1.61
CA LEU A 245 20.50 -2.74 -1.70
C LEU A 245 18.99 -2.95 -1.79
N ILE A 246 18.29 -2.06 -2.52
CA ILE A 246 16.84 -2.15 -2.72
C ILE A 246 16.51 -3.41 -3.50
N LYS A 247 15.53 -4.15 -2.98
CA LYS A 247 14.95 -5.34 -3.62
C LYS A 247 13.57 -5.06 -4.20
N ASP A 248 12.76 -4.26 -3.52
CA ASP A 248 11.40 -3.91 -3.91
C ASP A 248 11.32 -2.41 -4.16
N LEU A 249 11.03 -2.02 -5.39
CA LEU A 249 10.85 -0.63 -5.79
C LEU A 249 9.48 -0.41 -6.39
N SER A 250 8.75 0.55 -5.85
CA SER A 250 7.49 1.04 -6.41
C SER A 250 7.60 2.52 -6.76
N ILE A 251 7.31 2.88 -8.00
CA ILE A 251 7.20 4.27 -8.46
C ILE A 251 5.74 4.54 -8.80
N LEU A 252 5.13 5.47 -8.09
CA LEU A 252 3.69 5.65 -8.07
C LEU A 252 3.31 7.11 -8.39
N TRP A 253 2.34 7.33 -9.29
CA TRP A 253 1.75 8.66 -9.55
C TRP A 253 2.77 9.74 -9.97
N CYS A 254 3.81 9.37 -10.67
CA CYS A 254 4.83 10.28 -11.14
C CYS A 254 4.55 10.76 -12.57
N ASP A 255 5.33 11.76 -13.01
CA ASP A 255 5.36 12.25 -14.39
C ASP A 255 6.73 11.95 -14.97
N SER A 256 6.82 11.13 -16.03
CA SER A 256 8.09 10.75 -16.66
C SER A 256 8.86 11.93 -17.26
N SER A 257 8.20 13.07 -17.50
CA SER A 257 8.92 14.30 -17.88
C SER A 257 9.68 14.96 -16.72
N LYS A 258 9.46 14.47 -15.49
CA LYS A 258 10.07 15.01 -14.25
C LYS A 258 10.99 14.01 -13.54
N ILE A 259 10.92 12.74 -13.91
CA ILE A 259 11.79 11.68 -13.42
C ILE A 259 12.32 10.89 -14.60
N ASP A 260 13.59 10.52 -14.56
CA ASP A 260 14.20 9.64 -15.55
C ASP A 260 14.25 8.22 -14.99
N LEU A 261 13.43 7.31 -15.56
CA LEU A 261 13.41 5.91 -15.15
C LEU A 261 14.47 5.07 -15.87
N THR A 262 15.09 5.58 -16.93
CA THR A 262 16.18 4.87 -17.63
C THR A 262 17.42 4.68 -16.75
N VAL A 263 17.56 5.52 -15.73
CA VAL A 263 18.60 5.38 -14.70
C VAL A 263 18.51 4.07 -13.92
N LEU A 264 17.34 3.38 -13.95
CA LEU A 264 17.17 2.07 -13.32
C LEU A 264 17.77 0.93 -14.16
N SER A 265 18.22 1.16 -15.40
CA SER A 265 18.90 0.16 -16.21
C SER A 265 20.04 -0.50 -15.42
N ASP A 266 20.16 -1.83 -15.54
CA ASP A 266 21.19 -2.64 -14.84
C ASP A 266 21.14 -2.63 -13.31
N PHE A 267 19.98 -2.28 -12.74
CA PHE A 267 19.79 -2.36 -11.28
C PHE A 267 19.64 -3.82 -10.83
N ARG A 268 20.76 -4.52 -10.68
CA ARG A 268 20.83 -5.99 -10.52
C ARG A 268 20.29 -6.51 -9.19
N THR A 269 20.25 -5.67 -8.15
CA THR A 269 19.71 -6.09 -6.83
C THR A 269 18.20 -6.11 -6.82
N LEU A 270 17.54 -5.45 -7.78
CA LEU A 270 16.10 -5.34 -7.82
C LEU A 270 15.46 -6.72 -8.10
N ARG A 271 14.45 -7.05 -7.31
CA ARG A 271 13.65 -8.28 -7.40
C ARG A 271 12.21 -7.98 -7.79
N GLN A 272 11.66 -6.88 -7.30
CA GLN A 272 10.29 -6.49 -7.60
C GLN A 272 10.27 -5.04 -8.09
N LEU A 273 9.59 -4.81 -9.20
CA LEU A 273 9.36 -3.47 -9.74
C LEU A 273 7.87 -3.26 -9.97
N LYS A 274 7.35 -2.19 -9.39
CA LYS A 274 5.99 -1.72 -9.65
C LYS A 274 6.00 -0.31 -10.22
N LEU A 275 5.40 -0.15 -11.39
CA LEU A 275 5.16 1.14 -12.03
C LEU A 275 3.65 1.39 -12.06
N PHE A 276 3.18 2.43 -11.36
CA PHE A 276 1.76 2.70 -11.22
C PHE A 276 1.42 4.16 -11.53
N ARG A 277 0.55 4.37 -12.53
CA ARG A 277 0.08 5.71 -12.94
C ARG A 277 1.21 6.71 -13.20
N ILE A 278 2.17 6.31 -14.01
CA ILE A 278 3.22 7.22 -14.44
C ILE A 278 2.78 7.88 -15.75
N SER A 279 2.44 9.17 -15.67
CA SER A 279 1.99 9.92 -16.82
C SER A 279 3.12 10.12 -17.83
N LYS A 280 2.80 10.16 -19.12
CA LYS A 280 3.73 10.34 -20.26
C LYS A 280 4.77 9.23 -20.45
N LEU A 281 4.80 8.20 -19.59
CA LEU A 281 5.70 7.06 -19.79
C LEU A 281 5.24 6.24 -20.99
N ASP A 282 6.07 6.19 -22.03
CA ASP A 282 5.84 5.49 -23.30
C ASP A 282 6.93 4.46 -23.61
N ASP A 283 8.07 4.52 -22.94
CA ASP A 283 9.17 3.56 -23.04
C ASP A 283 9.52 2.95 -21.67
N ILE A 284 9.53 1.63 -21.63
CA ILE A 284 9.95 0.83 -20.47
C ILE A 284 11.04 -0.19 -20.87
N SER A 285 11.80 0.09 -21.95
CA SER A 285 12.85 -0.79 -22.47
C SER A 285 13.93 -1.10 -21.42
N PHE A 286 14.19 -0.19 -20.48
CA PHE A 286 15.14 -0.39 -19.39
C PHE A 286 14.83 -1.63 -18.54
N VAL A 287 13.57 -2.06 -18.48
CA VAL A 287 13.15 -3.26 -17.72
C VAL A 287 13.89 -4.49 -18.24
N SER A 288 14.20 -4.57 -19.54
CA SER A 288 14.91 -5.71 -20.13
C SER A 288 16.31 -5.96 -19.56
N THR A 289 16.88 -4.97 -18.88
CA THR A 289 18.22 -5.03 -18.28
C THR A 289 18.21 -5.45 -16.80
N LEU A 290 17.03 -5.57 -16.19
CA LEU A 290 16.84 -5.88 -14.78
C LEU A 290 16.96 -7.40 -14.52
N THR A 291 18.11 -7.97 -14.76
CA THR A 291 18.35 -9.43 -14.75
C THR A 291 18.05 -10.14 -13.44
N GLY A 292 17.98 -9.38 -12.34
CA GLY A 292 17.59 -9.88 -11.01
C GLY A 292 16.08 -9.95 -10.78
N LEU A 293 15.26 -9.40 -11.71
CA LEU A 293 13.83 -9.20 -11.47
C LEU A 293 13.07 -10.54 -11.37
N GLU A 294 12.25 -10.66 -10.33
CA GLU A 294 11.38 -11.81 -10.05
C GLU A 294 9.91 -11.46 -10.29
N LYS A 295 9.52 -10.20 -10.06
CA LYS A 295 8.15 -9.72 -10.22
C LYS A 295 8.10 -8.35 -10.89
N LEU A 296 7.22 -8.21 -11.89
CA LEU A 296 6.95 -6.97 -12.61
C LEU A 296 5.47 -6.61 -12.53
N GLU A 297 5.16 -5.40 -12.08
CA GLU A 297 3.80 -4.86 -12.06
C GLU A 297 3.73 -3.56 -12.86
N LEU A 298 2.96 -3.57 -13.92
CA LEU A 298 2.71 -2.43 -14.81
C LEU A 298 1.23 -2.07 -14.73
N ILE A 299 0.92 -0.95 -14.08
CA ILE A 299 -0.46 -0.63 -13.72
C ILE A 299 -0.80 0.81 -14.10
N TRP A 300 -1.87 0.99 -14.87
CA TRP A 300 -2.37 2.30 -15.32
C TRP A 300 -1.32 3.12 -16.06
N LEU A 301 -0.60 2.50 -17.00
CA LEU A 301 0.40 3.14 -17.86
C LEU A 301 -0.23 3.39 -19.25
N ALA A 302 -0.76 4.59 -19.43
CA ALA A 302 -1.66 4.89 -20.55
C ALA A 302 -0.98 4.90 -21.93
N ASN A 303 0.35 5.06 -22.01
CA ASN A 303 1.07 5.21 -23.28
C ASN A 303 1.92 4.01 -23.67
N ILE A 304 2.02 2.99 -22.82
CA ILE A 304 2.76 1.78 -23.15
C ILE A 304 2.01 0.98 -24.22
N THR A 305 2.70 0.69 -25.31
CA THR A 305 2.15 -0.04 -26.48
C THR A 305 2.66 -1.47 -26.58
N LYS A 306 3.81 -1.79 -25.98
CA LYS A 306 4.42 -3.13 -26.00
C LYS A 306 5.13 -3.45 -24.70
N ILE A 307 5.21 -4.74 -24.38
CA ILE A 307 6.06 -5.24 -23.30
C ILE A 307 7.50 -5.35 -23.83
N PRO A 308 8.52 -4.89 -23.06
CA PRO A 308 9.92 -4.96 -23.49
C PRO A 308 10.39 -6.42 -23.59
N ASN A 309 11.53 -6.65 -24.22
CA ASN A 309 12.12 -7.98 -24.29
C ASN A 309 12.44 -8.54 -22.91
N LEU A 310 11.89 -9.70 -22.56
CA LEU A 310 12.05 -10.35 -21.27
C LEU A 310 13.00 -11.55 -21.29
N ALA A 311 13.63 -11.86 -22.43
CA ALA A 311 14.45 -13.06 -22.63
C ALA A 311 15.64 -13.17 -21.66
N ASN A 312 16.20 -12.04 -21.22
CA ASN A 312 17.31 -12.02 -20.28
C ASN A 312 16.88 -12.03 -18.80
N LEU A 313 15.58 -11.96 -18.52
CA LEU A 313 15.06 -11.93 -17.15
C LEU A 313 14.87 -13.35 -16.60
N ASN A 314 16.01 -14.03 -16.37
CA ASN A 314 16.06 -15.43 -15.99
C ASN A 314 15.42 -15.76 -14.62
N ASN A 315 15.02 -14.76 -13.85
CA ASN A 315 14.37 -14.94 -12.54
C ASN A 315 12.92 -14.47 -12.54
N LEU A 316 12.43 -13.85 -13.63
CA LEU A 316 11.09 -13.29 -13.69
C LEU A 316 10.03 -14.42 -13.64
N ALA A 317 9.33 -14.47 -12.53
CA ALA A 317 8.30 -15.48 -12.25
C ALA A 317 6.87 -14.94 -12.35
N GLU A 318 6.67 -13.65 -12.09
CA GLU A 318 5.34 -13.04 -12.05
C GLU A 318 5.30 -11.73 -12.85
N VAL A 319 4.29 -11.60 -13.71
CA VAL A 319 3.98 -10.36 -14.43
C VAL A 319 2.51 -9.99 -14.21
N CYS A 320 2.27 -8.76 -13.76
CA CYS A 320 0.95 -8.17 -13.64
C CYS A 320 0.83 -6.95 -14.57
N ILE A 321 -0.14 -6.97 -15.44
CA ILE A 321 -0.47 -5.90 -16.38
C ILE A 321 -1.90 -5.48 -16.09
N ASP A 322 -2.12 -4.21 -15.72
CA ASP A 322 -3.46 -3.72 -15.41
C ASP A 322 -3.69 -2.34 -16.04
N THR A 323 -4.78 -2.22 -16.78
CA THR A 323 -5.24 -0.96 -17.36
C THR A 323 -4.18 -0.27 -18.24
N LEU A 324 -3.52 -1.01 -19.13
CA LEU A 324 -2.64 -0.49 -20.17
C LEU A 324 -3.44 -0.31 -21.48
N ASN A 325 -4.12 0.82 -21.61
CA ASN A 325 -5.14 1.03 -22.64
C ASN A 325 -4.61 1.11 -24.10
N LYS A 326 -3.30 1.28 -24.30
CA LYS A 326 -2.68 1.30 -25.63
C LYS A 326 -1.82 0.07 -25.90
N LEU A 327 -1.75 -0.88 -24.96
CA LEU A 327 -0.94 -2.08 -25.11
C LEU A 327 -1.50 -2.97 -26.24
N VAL A 328 -0.69 -3.26 -27.24
CA VAL A 328 -1.06 -4.09 -28.40
C VAL A 328 -0.11 -5.27 -28.62
N ASP A 329 1.07 -5.25 -27.97
CA ASP A 329 2.09 -6.28 -28.12
C ASP A 329 2.54 -6.84 -26.76
N ILE A 330 2.24 -8.11 -26.53
CA ILE A 330 2.62 -8.90 -25.34
C ILE A 330 3.49 -10.10 -25.70
N THR A 331 3.97 -10.18 -26.95
CA THR A 331 4.71 -11.35 -27.44
C THR A 331 5.95 -11.68 -26.62
N SER A 332 6.57 -10.66 -26.04
CA SER A 332 7.75 -10.81 -25.17
C SER A 332 7.49 -11.65 -23.90
N LEU A 333 6.24 -11.85 -23.48
CA LEU A 333 5.93 -12.71 -22.34
C LEU A 333 6.39 -14.14 -22.57
N VAL A 334 6.31 -14.65 -23.84
CA VAL A 334 6.73 -16.01 -24.20
C VAL A 334 8.24 -16.21 -24.01
N ASN A 335 9.00 -15.13 -24.09
CA ASN A 335 10.46 -15.18 -24.01
C ASN A 335 11.00 -15.19 -22.58
N ALA A 336 10.17 -14.98 -21.56
CA ALA A 336 10.60 -14.99 -20.15
C ALA A 336 10.80 -16.44 -19.65
N PRO A 337 12.04 -16.90 -19.38
CA PRO A 337 12.34 -18.33 -19.22
C PRO A 337 11.69 -19.02 -18.03
N LYS A 338 11.40 -18.26 -16.96
CA LYS A 338 10.84 -18.78 -15.70
C LYS A 338 9.48 -18.19 -15.36
N LEU A 339 8.79 -17.58 -16.33
CA LEU A 339 7.50 -16.99 -16.08
C LEU A 339 6.47 -18.08 -15.71
N ARG A 340 5.87 -17.93 -14.52
CA ARG A 340 4.90 -18.88 -13.98
C ARG A 340 3.52 -18.29 -13.80
N LYS A 341 3.44 -16.98 -13.56
CA LYS A 341 2.17 -16.30 -13.29
C LYS A 341 2.04 -15.06 -14.15
N VAL A 342 0.92 -14.95 -14.84
CA VAL A 342 0.55 -13.78 -15.62
C VAL A 342 -0.84 -13.32 -15.21
N LYS A 343 -0.96 -12.04 -14.85
CA LYS A 343 -2.23 -11.37 -14.60
C LYS A 343 -2.39 -10.23 -15.58
N MET A 344 -3.44 -10.26 -16.36
CA MET A 344 -3.81 -9.18 -17.27
C MET A 344 -5.21 -8.68 -16.94
N LEU A 345 -5.31 -7.45 -16.49
CA LEU A 345 -6.55 -6.85 -16.05
C LEU A 345 -6.86 -5.62 -16.91
N SER A 346 -8.10 -5.51 -17.38
CA SER A 346 -8.59 -4.30 -18.09
C SER A 346 -7.74 -3.85 -19.30
N VAL A 347 -7.23 -4.79 -20.11
CA VAL A 347 -6.41 -4.48 -21.30
C VAL A 347 -7.32 -4.33 -22.51
N LYS A 348 -7.83 -3.10 -22.72
CA LYS A 348 -8.92 -2.81 -23.69
C LYS A 348 -8.49 -2.82 -25.16
N SER A 349 -7.21 -2.55 -25.43
CA SER A 349 -6.69 -2.44 -26.82
C SER A 349 -6.39 -3.78 -27.48
N MET A 350 -6.31 -4.86 -26.71
CA MET A 350 -5.96 -6.18 -27.23
C MET A 350 -7.18 -6.90 -27.79
N THR A 351 -7.00 -7.60 -28.92
CA THR A 351 -8.00 -8.50 -29.47
C THR A 351 -7.85 -9.90 -28.87
N LYS A 352 -8.93 -10.69 -28.94
CA LYS A 352 -8.94 -12.08 -28.49
C LYS A 352 -7.82 -12.90 -29.19
N GLU A 353 -7.67 -12.73 -30.49
CA GLU A 353 -6.69 -13.43 -31.32
C GLU A 353 -5.27 -13.11 -30.89
N SER A 354 -4.96 -11.82 -30.64
CA SER A 354 -3.62 -11.39 -30.19
C SER A 354 -3.26 -11.94 -28.81
N VAL A 355 -4.24 -12.06 -27.91
CA VAL A 355 -4.04 -12.63 -26.58
C VAL A 355 -3.84 -14.14 -26.69
N TYR A 356 -4.72 -14.87 -27.39
CA TYR A 356 -4.62 -16.32 -27.50
C TYR A 356 -3.34 -16.75 -28.21
N ALA A 357 -2.91 -16.03 -29.27
CA ALA A 357 -1.66 -16.34 -29.97
C ALA A 357 -0.43 -16.36 -29.04
N VAL A 358 -0.46 -15.54 -27.99
CA VAL A 358 0.60 -15.55 -26.98
C VAL A 358 0.33 -16.60 -25.90
N LEU A 359 -0.91 -16.70 -25.42
CA LEU A 359 -1.29 -17.61 -24.35
C LEU A 359 -1.09 -19.08 -24.68
N ASP A 360 -1.33 -19.48 -25.93
CA ASP A 360 -1.13 -20.86 -26.40
C ASP A 360 0.34 -21.28 -26.33
N ASN A 361 1.26 -20.31 -26.39
CA ASN A 361 2.70 -20.53 -26.33
C ASN A 361 3.28 -20.30 -24.94
N LEU A 362 2.47 -19.85 -23.96
CA LEU A 362 2.90 -19.62 -22.58
C LEU A 362 2.83 -20.93 -21.77
N ASN A 363 3.96 -21.34 -21.21
CA ASN A 363 4.00 -22.42 -20.23
C ASN A 363 3.94 -21.85 -18.80
N VAL A 364 2.77 -21.33 -18.41
CA VAL A 364 2.55 -20.72 -17.09
C VAL A 364 1.66 -21.59 -16.21
N GLU A 365 1.91 -21.56 -14.90
CA GLU A 365 1.10 -22.27 -13.90
C GLU A 365 -0.24 -21.57 -13.66
N GLU A 366 -0.23 -20.25 -13.67
CA GLU A 366 -1.41 -19.42 -13.41
C GLU A 366 -1.52 -18.30 -14.45
N LEU A 367 -2.65 -18.26 -15.12
CA LEU A 367 -3.02 -17.18 -16.01
C LEU A 367 -4.38 -16.63 -15.59
N LEU A 368 -4.43 -15.33 -15.31
CA LEU A 368 -5.66 -14.62 -15.04
C LEU A 368 -5.79 -13.47 -16.04
N CYS A 369 -6.81 -13.50 -16.87
CA CYS A 369 -7.14 -12.42 -17.78
C CYS A 369 -8.55 -11.93 -17.49
N PHE A 370 -8.70 -10.66 -17.14
CA PHE A 370 -9.96 -10.08 -16.69
C PHE A 370 -10.22 -8.72 -17.33
N GLY A 371 -11.45 -8.47 -17.77
CA GLY A 371 -11.90 -7.13 -18.14
C GLY A 371 -11.23 -6.55 -19.38
N GLY A 372 -11.36 -7.20 -20.51
CA GLY A 372 -11.08 -6.67 -21.84
C GLY A 372 -12.36 -6.22 -22.56
N LYS A 373 -12.37 -6.27 -23.87
CA LYS A 373 -13.60 -6.40 -24.65
C LYS A 373 -14.27 -7.69 -24.18
N ALA A 374 -15.60 -7.73 -24.13
CA ALA A 374 -16.40 -8.82 -23.56
C ALA A 374 -16.01 -10.25 -23.98
N GLU A 375 -15.20 -10.37 -25.04
CA GLU A 375 -14.71 -11.62 -25.62
C GLU A 375 -13.42 -12.17 -24.99
N ILE A 376 -12.70 -11.37 -24.15
CA ILE A 376 -11.45 -11.77 -23.49
C ILE A 376 -11.68 -11.91 -21.98
N SER A 377 -12.86 -11.53 -21.46
CA SER A 377 -13.18 -11.62 -20.05
C SER A 377 -13.22 -13.10 -19.64
N ASP A 378 -12.59 -13.41 -18.50
CA ASP A 378 -12.74 -14.65 -17.76
C ASP A 378 -11.88 -15.86 -18.17
N ILE A 379 -10.66 -15.63 -18.69
CA ILE A 379 -9.69 -16.72 -18.81
C ILE A 379 -8.96 -16.87 -17.47
N HIS A 380 -9.29 -17.92 -16.73
CA HIS A 380 -8.55 -18.37 -15.57
C HIS A 380 -8.03 -19.79 -15.85
N ILE A 381 -6.72 -19.94 -16.00
CA ILE A 381 -6.07 -21.24 -16.16
C ILE A 381 -5.22 -21.46 -14.90
N ASN A 382 -5.59 -22.47 -14.13
CA ASN A 382 -4.77 -22.98 -13.03
C ASN A 382 -4.32 -24.38 -13.42
N ARG A 383 -3.04 -24.55 -13.77
CA ARG A 383 -2.47 -25.83 -14.23
C ARG A 383 -1.93 -26.68 -13.08
N LYS A 384 -1.97 -26.19 -11.81
CA LYS A 384 -1.52 -26.97 -10.64
C LYS A 384 -2.37 -28.19 -10.30
N ASN A 385 -3.57 -28.30 -10.88
CA ASN A 385 -4.52 -29.40 -10.59
C ASN A 385 -4.54 -30.47 -11.68
N LYS A 386 -3.46 -30.65 -12.43
CA LYS A 386 -3.34 -31.70 -13.46
C LYS A 386 -2.28 -32.75 -13.12
N GLU A 387 -2.16 -33.10 -11.83
CA GLU A 387 -1.50 -34.34 -11.38
C GLU A 387 -2.50 -35.22 -10.65
#